data_82196ccf4640ab810c25a2c1a177f82e
#
_entry.id   82196ccf4640ab810c25a2c1a177f82e
#
_cell.length_a   1.000
_cell.length_b   1.000
_cell.length_c   1.000
_cell.angle_alpha   90.00
_cell.angle_beta   90.00
_cell.angle_gamma   90.00
#
_symmetry.space_group_name_H-M   'P 1'
#
loop_
_entity.id
_entity.type
_entity.pdbx_description
1 polymer ?
#
loop_
_entity_poly.entity_id
_entity_poly.type
_entity_poly.pdbx_seq_one_letter_code
_entity_poly.pdbx_strand_id
1 'polypeptide(L)'
;MKNFKRTALASVINLALFGIPDAHADTAALERRIRELENRLEKLDQAAALANKPAPVLAPVAVAPEVEKLNRKVNTLERKLELQDEVTAGNFKKLPVFEAGENGFKISSSDKKHQVKIRGAVQTDGRFFIDDNNFAVTDRQDRFELKQGRVWLEGYFFNNIYFKIMPDFAASNILPDAYLDYAYHPAASLLVGKFKPALSLERLQGDADGTFLERAFPTYLASNRDVGIQLHGAFGKPGYKAETVPGPIDARNFITYQFEVDNGSGDDGSIDKSAPDTDNNKEVVGRLFAHPFQHTGYSWLEGFGLGVAGSFGNPDKQALKNQATPLGRTNYLDYAKPITPSAVTTADGATSRIYPQAYWFAGPFGAMGEYVVSTQHLSSTLGTVRKVTQENKAWQILGSYVVTGEDNTFSGVKPIRNFDPLKGNWGALQLAARYSELDVDNDTFKIIDPSKSATKARAWTLGANWFLNSNAIIRADYENVSFSGGAGTSSTRVTDRPNEQVFATRFQLSF
;
A
#
# COMPACT_ATOMS: atom_id res chain seq x y z
N MET A 1 -32.80 14.90 -8.95
CA MET A 1 -31.58 14.33 -8.34
C MET A 1 -30.25 14.97 -8.80
N LYS A 2 -30.22 15.95 -9.72
CA LYS A 2 -28.98 16.62 -10.17
C LYS A 2 -28.51 17.81 -9.30
N ASN A 3 -29.38 18.33 -8.45
CA ASN A 3 -29.05 19.53 -7.65
C ASN A 3 -28.50 19.24 -6.23
N PHE A 4 -28.60 17.99 -5.76
CA PHE A 4 -28.14 17.63 -4.41
C PHE A 4 -26.62 17.43 -4.32
N LYS A 5 -25.95 17.08 -5.44
CA LYS A 5 -24.50 16.83 -5.48
C LYS A 5 -23.64 18.10 -5.58
N ARG A 6 -24.21 19.21 -6.03
CA ARG A 6 -23.47 20.49 -6.10
C ARG A 6 -23.45 21.24 -4.77
N THR A 7 -24.47 21.06 -3.94
CA THR A 7 -24.56 21.73 -2.63
C THR A 7 -23.65 21.11 -1.58
N ALA A 8 -23.44 19.79 -1.64
CA ALA A 8 -22.54 19.09 -0.69
C ALA A 8 -21.04 19.42 -0.92
N LEU A 9 -20.62 19.61 -2.17
CA LEU A 9 -19.23 19.97 -2.48
C LEU A 9 -18.92 21.44 -2.14
N ALA A 10 -19.89 22.31 -2.31
CA ALA A 10 -19.76 23.73 -1.94
C ALA A 10 -19.73 23.95 -0.42
N SER A 11 -20.40 23.08 0.36
CA SER A 11 -20.42 23.18 1.82
C SER A 11 -19.10 22.73 2.47
N VAL A 12 -18.38 21.77 1.86
CA VAL A 12 -17.08 21.30 2.38
C VAL A 12 -15.96 22.32 2.06
N ILE A 13 -16.04 23.00 0.94
CA ILE A 13 -15.07 24.04 0.57
C ILE A 13 -15.28 25.32 1.39
N ASN A 14 -16.52 25.65 1.74
CA ASN A 14 -16.80 26.82 2.58
C ASN A 14 -16.45 26.61 4.08
N LEU A 15 -16.42 25.36 4.58
CA LEU A 15 -16.03 25.12 5.96
C LEU A 15 -14.50 25.17 6.19
N ALA A 16 -13.71 25.06 5.13
CA ALA A 16 -12.25 25.18 5.19
C ALA A 16 -11.74 26.61 5.02
N LEU A 17 -12.61 27.56 4.62
CA LEU A 17 -12.23 28.95 4.35
C LEU A 17 -12.76 29.97 5.38
N PHE A 18 -13.60 29.56 6.33
CA PHE A 18 -14.18 30.44 7.32
C PHE A 18 -13.91 30.01 8.78
N GLY A 19 -12.65 29.94 9.14
CA GLY A 19 -12.28 29.58 10.50
C GLY A 19 -11.00 30.22 11.03
N ILE A 20 -10.52 31.29 10.40
CA ILE A 20 -9.44 32.11 10.96
C ILE A 20 -10.05 33.47 11.31
N PRO A 21 -10.19 33.79 12.61
CA PRO A 21 -10.54 35.15 12.97
C PRO A 21 -9.43 36.10 12.55
N ASP A 22 -9.80 37.32 12.12
CA ASP A 22 -8.98 38.41 11.60
C ASP A 22 -7.84 38.88 12.55
N ALA A 23 -6.88 38.01 12.87
CA ALA A 23 -5.68 38.40 13.60
C ALA A 23 -4.75 39.30 12.75
N HIS A 24 -4.80 39.15 11.42
CA HIS A 24 -3.98 39.94 10.52
C HIS A 24 -4.52 41.37 10.26
N ALA A 25 -5.83 41.57 10.35
CA ALA A 25 -6.41 42.88 10.18
C ALA A 25 -6.09 43.84 11.35
N ASP A 26 -6.07 43.30 12.58
CA ASP A 26 -5.71 44.03 13.78
C ASP A 26 -4.21 44.39 13.85
N THR A 27 -3.33 43.46 13.45
CA THR A 27 -1.87 43.70 13.41
C THR A 27 -1.50 44.77 12.39
N ALA A 28 -2.05 44.69 11.17
CA ALA A 28 -1.82 45.69 10.11
C ALA A 28 -2.35 47.06 10.47
N ALA A 29 -3.43 47.15 11.25
CA ALA A 29 -3.97 48.41 11.74
C ALA A 29 -3.08 49.01 12.85
N LEU A 30 -2.55 48.18 13.74
CA LEU A 30 -1.59 48.58 14.77
C LEU A 30 -0.26 49.03 14.17
N GLU A 31 0.30 48.32 13.22
CA GLU A 31 1.52 48.71 12.50
C GLU A 31 1.38 50.04 11.75
N ARG A 32 0.24 50.29 11.10
CA ARG A 32 -0.04 51.58 10.47
C ARG A 32 -0.07 52.71 11.50
N ARG A 33 -0.64 52.43 12.67
CA ARG A 33 -0.73 53.41 13.74
C ARG A 33 0.64 53.71 14.39
N ILE A 34 1.48 52.71 14.52
CA ILE A 34 2.86 52.87 14.97
C ILE A 34 3.66 53.70 13.98
N ARG A 35 3.63 53.40 12.69
CA ARG A 35 4.27 54.22 11.61
C ARG A 35 3.78 55.64 11.57
N GLU A 36 2.48 55.87 11.78
CA GLU A 36 1.93 57.21 11.82
C GLU A 36 2.44 57.99 13.05
N LEU A 37 2.58 57.35 14.18
CA LEU A 37 3.12 57.93 15.41
C LEU A 37 4.63 58.22 15.32
N GLU A 38 5.39 57.29 14.72
CA GLU A 38 6.82 57.47 14.46
C GLU A 38 7.09 58.66 13.51
N ASN A 39 6.31 58.75 12.40
CA ASN A 39 6.39 59.89 11.49
C ASN A 39 6.03 61.20 12.16
N ARG A 40 5.13 61.17 13.14
CA ARG A 40 4.79 62.36 13.93
C ARG A 40 5.89 62.74 14.91
N LEU A 41 6.51 61.76 15.50
CA LEU A 41 7.67 61.94 16.38
C LEU A 41 8.85 62.51 15.60
N GLU A 42 9.19 61.97 14.45
CA GLU A 42 10.26 62.43 13.57
C GLU A 42 10.03 63.90 13.11
N LYS A 43 8.79 64.22 12.76
CA LYS A 43 8.42 65.65 12.44
C LYS A 43 8.55 66.58 13.62
N LEU A 44 8.25 66.12 14.84
CA LEU A 44 8.42 66.91 16.06
C LEU A 44 9.91 67.04 16.42
N ASP A 45 10.70 66.01 16.24
CA ASP A 45 12.16 66.04 16.43
C ASP A 45 12.84 66.95 15.37
N GLN A 46 12.41 66.92 14.12
CA GLN A 46 12.87 67.85 13.07
C GLN A 46 12.47 69.28 13.39
N ALA A 47 11.27 69.50 13.88
CA ALA A 47 10.82 70.82 14.30
C ALA A 47 11.61 71.32 15.54
N ALA A 48 11.93 70.44 16.48
CA ALA A 48 12.77 70.74 17.63
C ALA A 48 14.25 71.00 17.22
N ALA A 49 14.78 70.26 16.22
CA ALA A 49 16.08 70.48 15.64
C ALA A 49 16.21 71.81 14.87
N LEU A 50 15.14 72.25 14.19
CA LEU A 50 15.03 73.52 13.50
C LEU A 50 14.92 74.71 14.48
N ALA A 51 14.36 74.47 15.68
CA ALA A 51 14.29 75.47 16.74
C ALA A 51 15.62 75.67 17.48
N ASN A 52 16.58 74.75 17.29
CA ASN A 52 17.92 74.76 17.93
C ASN A 52 19.00 75.40 17.05
N LYS A 53 18.74 76.56 16.43
CA LYS A 53 19.82 77.45 15.99
C LYS A 53 20.30 78.25 17.21
N PRO A 54 21.68 78.38 17.40
CA PRO A 54 22.20 78.97 18.62
C PRO A 54 21.91 80.42 18.77
N ALA A 55 21.04 80.75 19.70
CA ALA A 55 20.90 82.04 20.34
C ALA A 55 20.98 81.87 21.85
N PRO A 56 21.32 82.84 22.66
CA PRO A 56 22.08 82.68 23.90
C PRO A 56 21.31 81.92 24.98
N VAL A 57 22.14 81.26 25.78
CA VAL A 57 21.79 80.49 26.97
C VAL A 57 20.51 80.93 27.70
N LEU A 58 19.48 80.15 27.56
CA LEU A 58 18.30 80.13 28.43
C LEU A 58 17.93 78.70 28.76
N ALA A 59 17.51 78.46 29.99
CA ALA A 59 17.23 77.22 30.70
C ALA A 59 16.71 75.99 29.88
N PRO A 60 16.86 74.75 30.42
CA PRO A 60 16.48 73.55 29.73
C PRO A 60 15.01 73.58 29.27
N VAL A 61 14.82 73.53 27.96
CA VAL A 61 13.48 73.42 27.37
C VAL A 61 12.93 72.10 27.81
N ALA A 62 11.89 72.15 28.69
CA ALA A 62 11.13 70.98 29.04
C ALA A 62 10.61 70.32 27.74
N VAL A 63 10.95 69.08 27.51
CA VAL A 63 10.36 68.25 26.44
C VAL A 63 8.85 68.44 26.51
N ALA A 64 8.24 68.96 25.46
CA ALA A 64 6.82 69.27 25.47
C ALA A 64 6.02 68.05 25.98
N PRO A 65 5.09 68.21 26.94
CA PRO A 65 4.37 67.09 27.57
C PRO A 65 3.66 66.21 26.55
N GLU A 66 3.43 66.69 25.36
CA GLU A 66 2.87 65.94 24.23
C GLU A 66 3.84 64.88 23.66
N VAL A 67 5.13 65.16 23.56
CA VAL A 67 6.16 64.24 23.05
C VAL A 67 6.35 63.06 24.05
N GLU A 68 6.35 63.35 25.34
CA GLU A 68 6.41 62.33 26.38
C GLU A 68 5.15 61.43 26.40
N LYS A 69 3.95 62.02 26.20
CA LYS A 69 2.71 61.33 26.07
C LYS A 69 2.61 60.46 24.82
N LEU A 70 3.26 60.92 23.72
CA LEU A 70 3.32 60.17 22.46
C LEU A 70 4.27 58.96 22.59
N ASN A 71 5.45 59.16 23.16
CA ASN A 71 6.43 58.07 23.46
C ASN A 71 5.82 57.01 24.38
N ARG A 72 5.08 57.39 25.41
CA ARG A 72 4.36 56.42 26.28
C ARG A 72 3.33 55.61 25.48
N LYS A 73 2.63 56.26 24.52
CA LYS A 73 1.67 55.58 23.64
C LYS A 73 2.35 54.60 22.67
N VAL A 74 3.48 55.01 22.06
CA VAL A 74 4.27 54.14 21.16
C VAL A 74 4.76 52.91 21.94
N ASN A 75 5.44 53.08 23.05
CA ASN A 75 5.92 51.96 23.88
C ASN A 75 4.78 51.06 24.37
N THR A 76 3.59 51.63 24.64
CA THR A 76 2.43 50.80 25.03
C THR A 76 1.89 50.00 23.84
N LEU A 77 1.93 50.51 22.64
CA LEU A 77 1.49 49.84 21.41
C LEU A 77 2.49 48.79 20.98
N GLU A 78 3.79 49.07 21.03
CA GLU A 78 4.87 48.10 20.78
C GLU A 78 4.74 46.92 21.72
N ARG A 79 4.60 47.14 23.03
CA ARG A 79 4.43 46.08 23.99
C ARG A 79 3.13 45.26 23.79
N LYS A 80 2.05 45.90 23.31
CA LYS A 80 0.84 45.19 22.93
C LYS A 80 1.04 44.33 21.68
N LEU A 81 1.82 44.81 20.72
CA LEU A 81 2.16 44.07 19.51
C LEU A 81 3.02 42.87 19.85
N GLU A 82 4.08 43.05 20.66
CA GLU A 82 4.94 41.95 21.13
C GLU A 82 4.12 40.87 21.87
N LEU A 83 3.24 41.27 22.79
CA LEU A 83 2.36 40.32 23.48
C LEU A 83 1.40 39.62 22.55
N GLN A 84 0.87 40.32 21.54
CA GLN A 84 0.00 39.74 20.55
C GLN A 84 0.74 38.76 19.65
N ASP A 85 1.97 39.09 19.26
CA ASP A 85 2.86 38.21 18.50
C ASP A 85 3.25 36.96 19.31
N GLU A 86 3.57 37.12 20.60
CA GLU A 86 3.85 35.99 21.50
C GLU A 86 2.64 35.07 21.66
N VAL A 87 1.45 35.64 21.88
CA VAL A 87 0.19 34.87 21.97
C VAL A 87 -0.14 34.20 20.64
N THR A 88 0.04 34.91 19.53
CA THR A 88 -0.18 34.38 18.17
C THR A 88 0.81 33.26 17.86
N ALA A 89 2.08 33.48 18.11
CA ALA A 89 3.13 32.44 17.96
C ALA A 89 2.88 31.23 18.88
N GLY A 90 2.43 31.47 20.13
CA GLY A 90 2.02 30.42 21.07
C GLY A 90 0.82 29.63 20.57
N ASN A 91 -0.15 30.29 19.95
CA ASN A 91 -1.31 29.64 19.35
C ASN A 91 -0.95 28.87 18.07
N PHE A 92 -0.10 29.43 17.19
CA PHE A 92 0.40 28.72 16.01
C PHE A 92 1.14 27.44 16.38
N LYS A 93 1.93 27.44 17.46
CA LYS A 93 2.59 26.21 17.95
C LYS A 93 1.62 25.13 18.42
N LYS A 94 0.38 25.46 18.70
CA LYS A 94 -0.67 24.51 19.11
C LYS A 94 -1.54 24.02 17.95
N LEU A 95 -1.44 24.67 16.78
CA LEU A 95 -2.23 24.27 15.62
C LEU A 95 -1.72 22.94 15.03
N PRO A 96 -2.63 22.12 14.47
CA PRO A 96 -2.21 20.94 13.75
C PRO A 96 -1.40 21.34 12.49
N VAL A 97 -0.42 20.50 12.16
CA VAL A 97 0.42 20.66 10.97
C VAL A 97 -0.22 19.91 9.81
N PHE A 98 -0.46 20.61 8.71
CA PHE A 98 -0.97 20.04 7.47
C PHE A 98 0.17 19.92 6.47
N GLU A 99 0.36 18.74 5.91
CA GLU A 99 1.34 18.47 4.87
C GLU A 99 0.64 17.83 3.67
N ALA A 100 1.02 18.23 2.46
CA ALA A 100 0.58 17.62 1.21
C ALA A 100 1.79 17.36 0.33
N GLY A 101 1.88 16.18 -0.27
CA GLY A 101 3.03 15.79 -1.09
C GLY A 101 2.83 14.46 -1.82
N GLU A 102 3.92 13.92 -2.32
CA GLU A 102 3.94 12.66 -3.07
C GLU A 102 3.32 11.48 -2.32
N ASN A 103 3.34 11.53 -1.00
CA ASN A 103 2.80 10.49 -0.14
C ASN A 103 1.38 10.81 0.38
N GLY A 104 0.63 11.66 -0.31
CA GLY A 104 -0.74 12.05 0.05
C GLY A 104 -0.80 13.22 1.02
N PHE A 105 -1.87 13.26 1.80
CA PHE A 105 -2.16 14.31 2.75
C PHE A 105 -1.94 13.82 4.18
N LYS A 106 -1.31 14.65 5.00
CA LYS A 106 -1.00 14.31 6.39
C LYS A 106 -1.42 15.44 7.31
N ILE A 107 -2.09 15.09 8.40
CA ILE A 107 -2.47 16.00 9.49
C ILE A 107 -1.81 15.47 10.75
N SER A 108 -1.02 16.30 11.41
CA SER A 108 -0.33 15.92 12.66
C SER A 108 -0.70 16.90 13.77
N SER A 109 -0.88 16.39 14.99
CA SER A 109 -0.94 17.27 16.16
C SER A 109 0.36 18.03 16.34
N SER A 110 0.32 19.17 17.01
CA SER A 110 1.49 20.00 17.26
C SER A 110 2.59 19.27 18.06
N ASP A 111 2.21 18.36 18.94
CA ASP A 111 3.12 17.51 19.73
C ASP A 111 3.56 16.26 18.99
N LYS A 112 3.09 16.06 17.73
CA LYS A 112 3.37 14.93 16.84
C LYS A 112 2.96 13.55 17.41
N LYS A 113 2.17 13.49 18.47
CA LYS A 113 1.72 12.22 19.04
C LYS A 113 0.54 11.61 18.32
N HIS A 114 -0.18 12.42 17.55
CA HIS A 114 -1.32 12.00 16.76
C HIS A 114 -1.10 12.40 15.30
N GLN A 115 -1.32 11.46 14.40
CA GLN A 115 -1.18 11.69 12.98
C GLN A 115 -2.25 10.93 12.22
N VAL A 116 -2.83 11.58 11.23
CA VAL A 116 -3.70 10.97 10.24
C VAL A 116 -3.11 11.25 8.86
N LYS A 117 -3.02 10.23 8.04
CA LYS A 117 -2.55 10.28 6.67
C LYS A 117 -3.62 9.75 5.74
N ILE A 118 -3.88 10.46 4.67
CA ILE A 118 -4.80 10.07 3.60
C ILE A 118 -3.98 9.84 2.35
N ARG A 119 -4.07 8.62 1.82
CA ARG A 119 -3.43 8.21 0.57
C ARG A 119 -4.48 7.64 -0.37
N GLY A 120 -4.15 7.55 -1.63
CA GLY A 120 -5.04 6.94 -2.61
C GLY A 120 -4.30 6.21 -3.72
N ALA A 121 -4.99 5.30 -4.39
CA ALA A 121 -4.53 4.70 -5.64
C ALA A 121 -5.69 4.42 -6.58
N VAL A 122 -5.49 4.78 -7.84
CA VAL A 122 -6.36 4.41 -8.95
C VAL A 122 -5.55 3.61 -9.95
N GLN A 123 -6.06 2.44 -10.33
CA GLN A 123 -5.46 1.59 -11.35
C GLN A 123 -6.52 1.24 -12.39
N THR A 124 -6.22 1.52 -13.65
CA THR A 124 -7.05 1.16 -14.80
C THR A 124 -6.25 0.24 -15.72
N ASP A 125 -6.81 -0.92 -16.03
CA ASP A 125 -6.20 -1.93 -16.87
C ASP A 125 -6.87 -2.01 -18.24
N GLY A 126 -6.06 -2.25 -19.28
CA GLY A 126 -6.50 -2.82 -20.55
C GLY A 126 -5.93 -4.22 -20.67
N ARG A 127 -6.74 -5.20 -21.04
CA ARG A 127 -6.36 -6.61 -21.15
C ARG A 127 -6.83 -7.17 -22.47
N PHE A 128 -5.93 -7.76 -23.23
CA PHE A 128 -6.15 -8.22 -24.60
C PHE A 128 -5.62 -9.65 -24.75
N PHE A 129 -6.48 -10.55 -25.21
CA PHE A 129 -6.13 -11.92 -25.55
C PHE A 129 -5.67 -11.97 -27.01
N ILE A 130 -4.48 -12.52 -27.24
CA ILE A 130 -3.84 -12.51 -28.56
C ILE A 130 -4.14 -13.82 -29.32
N ASP A 131 -4.52 -14.86 -28.60
CA ASP A 131 -4.79 -16.17 -29.15
C ASP A 131 -6.21 -16.28 -29.72
N ASP A 132 -6.35 -16.47 -31.01
CA ASP A 132 -7.61 -16.72 -31.74
C ASP A 132 -8.18 -18.14 -31.50
N ASN A 133 -7.77 -18.81 -30.43
CA ASN A 133 -8.20 -20.18 -30.20
C ASN A 133 -9.68 -20.22 -29.82
N ASN A 134 -10.50 -20.86 -30.65
CA ASN A 134 -11.92 -21.19 -30.43
C ASN A 134 -12.16 -22.09 -29.19
N PHE A 135 -11.38 -21.93 -28.15
CA PHE A 135 -11.64 -22.57 -26.87
C PHE A 135 -12.80 -21.82 -26.24
N ALA A 136 -13.94 -22.48 -26.15
CA ALA A 136 -15.18 -21.92 -25.60
C ALA A 136 -15.06 -21.65 -24.09
N VAL A 137 -14.12 -20.80 -23.71
CA VAL A 137 -14.01 -20.25 -22.36
C VAL A 137 -14.57 -18.84 -22.44
N THR A 138 -15.74 -18.66 -21.84
CA THR A 138 -16.45 -17.39 -21.76
C THR A 138 -15.66 -16.27 -21.06
N ASP A 139 -14.51 -16.60 -20.46
CA ASP A 139 -13.70 -15.69 -19.64
C ASP A 139 -12.58 -14.99 -20.40
N ARG A 140 -12.35 -15.34 -21.70
CA ARG A 140 -11.31 -14.73 -22.55
C ARG A 140 -11.91 -13.59 -23.38
N GLN A 141 -12.15 -12.47 -22.76
CA GLN A 141 -12.65 -11.27 -23.42
C GLN A 141 -11.72 -10.09 -23.25
N ASP A 142 -11.46 -9.39 -24.32
CA ASP A 142 -10.79 -8.10 -24.27
C ASP A 142 -11.62 -7.12 -23.46
N ARG A 143 -10.95 -6.41 -22.53
CA ARG A 143 -11.67 -5.48 -21.67
C ARG A 143 -10.79 -4.36 -21.12
N PHE A 144 -11.42 -3.26 -20.87
CA PHE A 144 -10.91 -2.23 -19.95
C PHE A 144 -11.61 -2.40 -18.60
N GLU A 145 -10.86 -2.29 -17.52
CA GLU A 145 -11.40 -2.44 -16.17
C GLU A 145 -10.78 -1.45 -15.19
N LEU A 146 -11.57 -1.00 -14.23
CA LEU A 146 -11.06 -0.31 -13.07
C LEU A 146 -10.57 -1.37 -12.08
N LYS A 147 -9.24 -1.54 -12.00
CA LYS A 147 -8.61 -2.57 -11.16
C LYS A 147 -8.65 -2.22 -9.69
N GLN A 148 -8.38 -0.94 -9.36
CA GLN A 148 -8.39 -0.44 -7.99
C GLN A 148 -8.89 1.00 -7.95
N GLY A 149 -9.66 1.28 -6.91
CA GLY A 149 -10.08 2.62 -6.52
C GLY A 149 -9.95 2.72 -5.00
N ARG A 150 -8.72 2.76 -4.47
CA ARG A 150 -8.42 2.67 -3.04
C ARG A 150 -8.20 4.02 -2.40
N VAL A 151 -8.63 4.12 -1.16
CA VAL A 151 -8.24 5.17 -0.24
C VAL A 151 -7.65 4.52 1.01
N TRP A 152 -6.54 5.04 1.52
CA TRP A 152 -5.97 4.66 2.80
C TRP A 152 -6.18 5.78 3.78
N LEU A 153 -6.79 5.48 4.89
CA LEU A 153 -6.80 6.28 6.10
C LEU A 153 -5.93 5.55 7.12
N GLU A 154 -4.75 6.10 7.39
CA GLU A 154 -3.77 5.49 8.27
C GLU A 154 -3.12 6.53 9.18
N GLY A 155 -2.57 6.12 10.30
CA GLY A 155 -1.91 7.05 11.21
C GLY A 155 -1.64 6.47 12.58
N TYR A 156 -1.34 7.38 13.52
CA TYR A 156 -1.01 7.02 14.89
C TYR A 156 -1.84 7.78 15.91
N PHE A 157 -2.12 7.11 17.00
CA PHE A 157 -2.51 7.72 18.25
C PHE A 157 -1.45 7.42 19.32
N PHE A 158 -1.10 8.43 20.11
CA PHE A 158 -0.12 8.32 21.20
C PHE A 158 1.26 7.79 20.78
N ASN A 159 1.65 7.94 19.52
CA ASN A 159 2.89 7.45 18.87
C ASN A 159 3.02 5.91 18.76
N ASN A 160 2.18 5.14 19.44
CA ASN A 160 2.34 3.69 19.56
C ASN A 160 1.11 2.87 19.16
N ILE A 161 -0.01 3.51 18.87
CA ILE A 161 -1.19 2.83 18.33
C ILE A 161 -1.34 3.27 16.88
N TYR A 162 -0.89 2.42 15.96
CA TYR A 162 -1.13 2.62 14.54
C TYR A 162 -2.49 2.08 14.15
N PHE A 163 -3.15 2.73 13.22
CA PHE A 163 -4.38 2.25 12.61
C PHE A 163 -4.31 2.35 11.11
N LYS A 164 -5.02 1.46 10.43
CA LYS A 164 -5.23 1.50 8.99
C LYS A 164 -6.64 1.06 8.65
N ILE A 165 -7.29 1.83 7.80
CA ILE A 165 -8.57 1.51 7.17
C ILE A 165 -8.38 1.76 5.68
N MET A 166 -8.62 0.74 4.84
CA MET A 166 -8.36 0.81 3.41
C MET A 166 -9.54 0.29 2.60
N PRO A 167 -10.55 1.11 2.30
CA PRO A 167 -11.59 0.75 1.35
C PRO A 167 -11.05 0.69 -0.09
N ASP A 168 -11.57 -0.28 -0.86
CA ASP A 168 -11.38 -0.42 -2.30
C ASP A 168 -12.73 -0.43 -3.00
N PHE A 169 -13.05 0.67 -3.68
CA PHE A 169 -14.35 0.86 -4.32
C PHE A 169 -14.48 0.13 -5.67
N ALA A 170 -13.39 -0.43 -6.20
CA ALA A 170 -13.39 -1.25 -7.40
C ALA A 170 -13.55 -2.75 -7.10
N ALA A 171 -13.35 -3.17 -5.85
CA ALA A 171 -13.43 -4.56 -5.45
C ALA A 171 -14.81 -4.94 -4.92
N SER A 172 -15.20 -6.21 -5.06
CA SER A 172 -16.40 -6.77 -4.43
C SER A 172 -16.32 -6.73 -2.90
N ASN A 173 -15.11 -6.92 -2.37
CA ASN A 173 -14.79 -6.72 -0.96
C ASN A 173 -14.31 -5.30 -0.72
N ILE A 174 -15.22 -4.47 -0.23
CA ILE A 174 -14.99 -3.02 -0.07
C ILE A 174 -13.91 -2.71 0.99
N LEU A 175 -13.69 -3.56 1.98
CA LEU A 175 -12.77 -3.28 3.08
C LEU A 175 -11.67 -4.35 3.20
N PRO A 176 -10.63 -4.28 2.34
CA PRO A 176 -9.52 -5.25 2.41
C PRO A 176 -8.72 -5.17 3.71
N ASP A 177 -8.30 -3.98 4.17
CA ASP A 177 -7.54 -3.82 5.42
C ASP A 177 -8.31 -2.94 6.40
N ALA A 178 -8.42 -3.40 7.67
CA ALA A 178 -8.96 -2.64 8.78
C ALA A 178 -8.37 -3.18 10.08
N TYR A 179 -7.34 -2.54 10.62
CA TYR A 179 -6.64 -3.03 11.80
C TYR A 179 -6.06 -1.92 12.67
N LEU A 180 -5.78 -2.31 13.91
CA LEU A 180 -4.97 -1.57 14.87
C LEU A 180 -3.69 -2.34 15.14
N ASP A 181 -2.57 -1.63 15.28
CA ASP A 181 -1.27 -2.21 15.60
C ASP A 181 -0.67 -1.46 16.79
N TYR A 182 -0.55 -2.13 17.93
CA TYR A 182 0.07 -1.59 19.12
C TYR A 182 1.56 -1.86 19.14
N ALA A 183 2.34 -0.84 18.80
CA ALA A 183 3.80 -0.87 18.80
C ALA A 183 4.34 -0.71 20.23
N TYR A 184 4.35 -1.80 21.01
CA TYR A 184 4.88 -1.82 22.37
C TYR A 184 6.41 -1.67 22.36
N HIS A 185 7.07 -2.42 21.51
CA HIS A 185 8.52 -2.42 21.35
C HIS A 185 8.87 -2.83 19.92
N PRO A 186 9.97 -2.35 19.31
CA PRO A 186 10.36 -2.78 17.96
C PRO A 186 10.46 -4.30 17.77
N ALA A 187 10.81 -5.03 18.84
CA ALA A 187 10.87 -6.48 18.85
C ALA A 187 9.55 -7.15 19.22
N ALA A 188 8.49 -6.42 19.56
CA ALA A 188 7.20 -6.98 19.95
C ALA A 188 6.08 -5.95 19.77
N SER A 189 5.24 -6.16 18.78
CA SER A 189 4.05 -5.37 18.47
C SER A 189 2.86 -6.30 18.26
N LEU A 190 1.67 -5.81 18.58
CA LEU A 190 0.43 -6.60 18.49
C LEU A 190 -0.55 -5.94 17.54
N LEU A 191 -0.82 -6.61 16.43
CA LEU A 191 -1.78 -6.19 15.44
C LEU A 191 -3.08 -6.98 15.58
N VAL A 192 -4.22 -6.31 15.52
CA VAL A 192 -5.55 -6.90 15.63
C VAL A 192 -6.47 -6.32 14.57
N GLY A 193 -7.18 -7.15 13.84
CA GLY A 193 -8.14 -6.74 12.82
C GLY A 193 -8.02 -7.55 11.54
N LYS A 194 -8.33 -6.94 10.40
CA LYS A 194 -8.27 -7.56 9.09
C LYS A 194 -7.03 -7.11 8.34
N PHE A 195 -6.18 -8.06 7.97
CA PHE A 195 -4.87 -7.81 7.34
C PHE A 195 -4.46 -8.97 6.42
N LYS A 196 -3.34 -8.82 5.72
CA LYS A 196 -2.75 -9.89 4.89
C LYS A 196 -1.97 -10.86 5.78
N PRO A 197 -2.28 -12.17 5.80
CA PRO A 197 -1.44 -13.18 6.42
C PRO A 197 -0.01 -13.19 5.85
N ALA A 198 0.96 -13.41 6.72
CA ALA A 198 2.38 -13.30 6.39
C ALA A 198 2.92 -14.57 5.70
N LEU A 199 2.40 -14.93 4.53
CA LEU A 199 2.77 -16.14 3.78
C LEU A 199 3.61 -15.83 2.53
N SER A 200 2.98 -15.53 1.40
CA SER A 200 3.67 -15.32 0.12
C SER A 200 4.40 -13.98 0.10
N LEU A 201 5.66 -13.99 -0.29
CA LEU A 201 6.51 -12.81 -0.39
C LEU A 201 5.94 -11.78 -1.37
N GLU A 202 5.51 -12.23 -2.56
CA GLU A 202 4.91 -11.34 -3.57
C GLU A 202 3.56 -10.76 -3.10
N ARG A 203 2.77 -11.52 -2.30
CA ARG A 203 1.53 -10.98 -1.72
C ARG A 203 1.80 -9.88 -0.70
N LEU A 204 2.88 -9.99 0.05
CA LEU A 204 3.28 -8.98 1.04
C LEU A 204 3.73 -7.67 0.38
N GLN A 205 4.23 -7.72 -0.85
CA GLN A 205 4.51 -6.52 -1.63
C GLN A 205 3.22 -5.69 -1.83
N GLY A 206 3.33 -4.38 -1.79
CA GLY A 206 2.22 -3.48 -2.07
C GLY A 206 1.66 -3.69 -3.47
N ASP A 207 0.36 -3.58 -3.64
CA ASP A 207 -0.25 -3.76 -4.97
C ASP A 207 0.19 -2.66 -5.96
N ALA A 208 0.59 -1.50 -5.45
CA ALA A 208 1.16 -0.41 -6.24
C ALA A 208 2.65 -0.63 -6.59
N ASP A 209 3.34 -1.46 -5.81
CA ASP A 209 4.81 -1.63 -5.85
C ASP A 209 5.24 -2.89 -6.60
N GLY A 210 4.28 -3.77 -6.96
CA GLY A 210 4.54 -5.02 -7.68
C GLY A 210 5.28 -4.80 -9.00
N THR A 211 6.18 -5.71 -9.35
CA THR A 211 6.95 -5.66 -10.60
C THR A 211 6.07 -5.95 -11.82
N PHE A 212 5.07 -6.81 -11.68
CA PHE A 212 4.11 -7.17 -12.74
C PHE A 212 2.69 -6.69 -12.38
N LEU A 213 1.81 -6.61 -13.39
CA LEU A 213 0.41 -6.23 -13.18
C LEU A 213 -0.30 -7.20 -12.25
N GLU A 214 0.00 -8.48 -12.37
CA GLU A 214 -0.61 -9.54 -11.57
C GLU A 214 0.46 -10.43 -10.92
N ARG A 215 0.09 -11.01 -9.78
CA ARG A 215 0.96 -11.91 -9.02
C ARG A 215 1.02 -13.29 -9.65
N ALA A 216 2.13 -13.99 -9.40
CA ALA A 216 2.38 -15.33 -9.91
C ALA A 216 1.61 -16.43 -9.17
N PHE A 217 1.68 -17.66 -9.67
CA PHE A 217 0.99 -18.83 -9.14
C PHE A 217 1.19 -19.10 -7.64
N PRO A 218 2.37 -18.94 -7.01
CA PRO A 218 2.51 -19.20 -5.58
C PRO A 218 1.54 -18.37 -4.73
N THR A 219 1.23 -17.16 -5.15
CA THR A 219 0.31 -16.27 -4.45
C THR A 219 -1.13 -16.80 -4.43
N TYR A 220 -1.52 -17.61 -5.41
CA TYR A 220 -2.86 -18.21 -5.45
C TYR A 220 -3.06 -19.32 -4.43
N LEU A 221 -1.97 -19.91 -3.92
CA LEU A 221 -2.01 -20.91 -2.86
C LEU A 221 -1.89 -20.30 -1.45
N ALA A 222 -1.62 -18.99 -1.34
CA ALA A 222 -1.60 -18.27 -0.07
C ALA A 222 -3.00 -17.84 0.34
N SER A 223 -3.25 -17.82 1.66
CA SER A 223 -4.40 -17.14 2.23
C SER A 223 -4.38 -15.66 1.82
N ASN A 224 -5.56 -15.08 1.65
CA ASN A 224 -5.68 -13.66 1.35
C ASN A 224 -5.75 -12.86 2.66
N ARG A 225 -6.59 -11.83 2.72
CA ARG A 225 -6.80 -11.05 3.95
C ARG A 225 -7.78 -11.75 4.87
N ASP A 226 -7.42 -11.86 6.14
CA ASP A 226 -8.29 -12.45 7.15
C ASP A 226 -8.34 -11.60 8.43
N VAL A 227 -9.28 -11.92 9.30
CA VAL A 227 -9.43 -11.27 10.61
C VAL A 227 -8.74 -12.12 11.67
N GLY A 228 -7.82 -11.49 12.39
CA GLY A 228 -7.02 -12.20 13.36
C GLY A 228 -6.22 -11.29 14.28
N ILE A 229 -5.27 -11.92 14.95
CA ILE A 229 -4.31 -11.28 15.84
C ILE A 229 -2.91 -11.71 15.38
N GLN A 230 -2.00 -10.75 15.25
CA GLN A 230 -0.61 -11.00 14.86
C GLN A 230 0.34 -10.38 15.88
N LEU A 231 1.24 -11.20 16.40
CA LEU A 231 2.43 -10.75 17.12
C LEU A 231 3.56 -10.62 16.09
N HIS A 232 4.18 -9.46 16.02
CA HIS A 232 5.27 -9.24 15.09
C HIS A 232 6.37 -8.40 15.70
N GLY A 233 7.55 -8.45 15.09
CA GLY A 233 8.68 -7.65 15.55
C GLY A 233 9.91 -7.84 14.70
N ALA A 234 10.93 -7.06 15.03
CA ALA A 234 12.20 -7.05 14.34
C ALA A 234 13.36 -6.96 15.32
N PHE A 235 14.45 -7.62 14.97
CA PHE A 235 15.70 -7.65 15.72
C PHE A 235 16.85 -7.13 14.87
N GLY A 236 17.84 -6.54 15.56
CA GLY A 236 19.02 -5.97 14.95
C GLY A 236 18.88 -4.47 14.70
N LYS A 237 19.98 -3.86 14.23
CA LYS A 237 19.94 -2.45 13.85
C LYS A 237 19.11 -2.33 12.58
N PRO A 238 18.23 -1.31 12.49
CA PRO A 238 17.56 -1.01 11.23
C PRO A 238 18.63 -0.82 10.15
N GLY A 239 18.41 -1.44 8.99
CA GLY A 239 19.26 -1.24 7.84
C GLY A 239 19.18 0.19 7.34
N TYR A 240 19.98 0.50 6.35
CA TYR A 240 20.00 1.77 5.65
C TYR A 240 18.59 2.21 5.24
N LYS A 241 18.14 3.36 5.75
CA LYS A 241 16.82 3.97 5.49
C LYS A 241 15.60 3.10 5.90
N ALA A 242 15.68 2.36 6.99
CA ALA A 242 14.48 1.82 7.60
C ALA A 242 13.57 2.98 8.00
N GLU A 243 12.56 3.26 7.19
CA GLU A 243 11.45 4.08 7.65
C GLU A 243 10.75 3.26 8.73
N THR A 244 10.61 3.84 9.91
CA THR A 244 9.76 3.29 10.97
C THR A 244 8.31 3.47 10.55
N VAL A 245 7.89 2.70 9.56
CA VAL A 245 6.49 2.58 9.22
C VAL A 245 5.98 1.41 10.02
N PRO A 246 5.02 1.60 10.91
CA PRO A 246 4.33 0.49 11.52
C PRO A 246 3.68 -0.32 10.41
N GLY A 247 4.00 -1.57 10.39
CA GLY A 247 3.51 -2.49 9.41
C GLY A 247 4.44 -3.71 9.34
N PRO A 248 3.88 -4.90 9.12
CA PRO A 248 4.59 -6.15 9.33
C PRO A 248 5.75 -6.43 8.37
N ILE A 249 6.12 -5.51 7.48
CA ILE A 249 6.89 -5.92 6.30
C ILE A 249 8.10 -5.03 6.01
N ASP A 250 8.47 -4.09 6.85
CA ASP A 250 9.72 -3.40 6.55
C ASP A 250 10.92 -4.33 6.81
N ALA A 251 11.31 -4.94 5.74
CA ALA A 251 12.26 -5.98 5.60
C ALA A 251 13.71 -5.52 5.73
N ARG A 252 14.01 -4.41 6.36
CA ARG A 252 15.39 -3.89 6.48
C ARG A 252 16.04 -4.17 7.81
N ASN A 253 15.34 -4.84 8.70
CA ASN A 253 15.92 -5.32 9.95
C ASN A 253 16.66 -6.63 9.72
N PHE A 254 17.67 -6.91 10.53
CA PHE A 254 18.47 -8.13 10.40
C PHE A 254 17.60 -9.39 10.44
N ILE A 255 16.62 -9.44 11.36
CA ILE A 255 15.59 -10.50 11.42
C ILE A 255 14.25 -9.88 11.71
N THR A 256 13.20 -10.29 10.97
CA THR A 256 11.80 -9.98 11.25
C THR A 256 11.03 -11.27 11.46
N TYR A 257 10.04 -11.23 12.35
CA TYR A 257 9.14 -12.35 12.57
C TYR A 257 7.69 -11.90 12.63
N GLN A 258 6.79 -12.77 12.20
CA GLN A 258 5.35 -12.68 12.36
C GLN A 258 4.83 -14.00 12.88
N PHE A 259 3.92 -13.95 13.83
CA PHE A 259 3.14 -15.07 14.31
C PHE A 259 1.69 -14.63 14.47
N GLU A 260 0.78 -15.33 13.83
CA GLU A 260 -0.62 -14.91 13.79
C GLU A 260 -1.58 -16.08 13.98
N VAL A 261 -2.76 -15.74 14.47
CA VAL A 261 -3.92 -16.61 14.54
C VAL A 261 -5.08 -15.85 13.89
N ASP A 262 -5.65 -16.42 12.86
CA ASP A 262 -6.76 -15.85 12.11
C ASP A 262 -7.91 -16.85 11.93
N ASN A 263 -8.99 -16.44 11.28
CA ASN A 263 -10.15 -17.31 11.09
C ASN A 263 -9.88 -18.48 10.14
N GLY A 264 -8.85 -18.41 9.28
CA GLY A 264 -8.61 -19.44 8.27
C GLY A 264 -9.72 -19.50 7.23
N SER A 265 -10.33 -18.35 6.89
CA SER A 265 -11.53 -18.28 6.05
C SER A 265 -11.28 -18.65 4.58
N GLY A 266 -10.23 -19.38 4.30
CA GLY A 266 -9.92 -19.92 2.99
C GLY A 266 -9.33 -18.87 2.03
N ASP A 267 -9.24 -19.24 0.75
CA ASP A 267 -8.50 -18.44 -0.24
C ASP A 267 -9.18 -17.13 -0.64
N ASP A 268 -10.47 -16.98 -0.41
CA ASP A 268 -11.15 -15.70 -0.57
C ASP A 268 -10.95 -14.76 0.61
N GLY A 269 -10.23 -15.20 1.61
CA GLY A 269 -9.64 -14.58 2.79
C GLY A 269 -10.13 -13.23 3.24
N SER A 270 -11.10 -12.78 2.62
CA SER A 270 -11.81 -11.59 2.83
C SER A 270 -13.14 -12.02 3.34
N ILE A 271 -13.32 -11.93 4.61
CA ILE A 271 -14.67 -11.96 5.12
C ILE A 271 -15.39 -10.82 4.43
N ASP A 272 -15.95 -11.16 3.30
CA ASP A 272 -17.08 -10.44 2.80
C ASP A 272 -18.19 -10.63 3.84
N LYS A 273 -19.01 -9.62 4.08
CA LYS A 273 -20.17 -9.74 4.98
C LYS A 273 -21.08 -10.90 4.58
N SER A 274 -20.96 -11.38 3.35
CA SER A 274 -21.75 -12.50 2.80
C SER A 274 -21.16 -13.88 3.09
N ALA A 275 -19.90 -13.98 3.52
CA ALA A 275 -19.24 -15.23 3.88
C ALA A 275 -18.55 -15.09 5.24
N PRO A 276 -19.30 -15.09 6.34
CA PRO A 276 -18.69 -15.12 7.67
C PRO A 276 -17.91 -16.44 7.86
N ASP A 277 -16.98 -16.43 8.79
CA ASP A 277 -16.36 -17.66 9.30
C ASP A 277 -17.49 -18.64 9.68
N THR A 278 -17.48 -19.80 9.04
CA THR A 278 -18.57 -20.79 9.16
C THR A 278 -18.21 -21.94 10.08
N ASP A 279 -16.98 -21.97 10.59
CA ASP A 279 -16.53 -23.00 11.52
C ASP A 279 -15.86 -22.38 12.77
N ASN A 280 -15.47 -23.21 13.71
CA ASN A 280 -14.80 -22.78 14.95
C ASN A 280 -13.28 -22.93 14.86
N ASN A 281 -12.76 -23.39 13.73
CA ASN A 281 -11.35 -23.64 13.54
C ASN A 281 -10.61 -22.35 13.19
N LYS A 282 -9.34 -22.33 13.50
CA LYS A 282 -8.46 -21.18 13.22
C LYS A 282 -7.23 -21.64 12.44
N GLU A 283 -6.67 -20.72 11.67
CA GLU A 283 -5.37 -20.90 11.02
C GLU A 283 -4.29 -20.22 11.87
N VAL A 284 -3.17 -20.89 12.01
CA VAL A 284 -1.96 -20.34 12.62
C VAL A 284 -0.96 -20.12 11.50
N VAL A 285 -0.40 -18.91 11.43
CA VAL A 285 0.61 -18.54 10.44
C VAL A 285 1.87 -18.07 11.14
N GLY A 286 3.02 -18.48 10.64
CA GLY A 286 4.32 -18.05 11.13
C GLY A 286 5.25 -17.69 9.99
N ARG A 287 6.04 -16.62 10.15
CA ARG A 287 7.06 -16.21 9.20
C ARG A 287 8.31 -15.73 9.93
N LEU A 288 9.47 -16.14 9.40
CA LEU A 288 10.77 -15.62 9.78
C LEU A 288 11.49 -15.15 8.51
N PHE A 289 12.01 -13.93 8.52
CA PHE A 289 12.73 -13.37 7.39
C PHE A 289 13.99 -12.64 7.87
N ALA A 290 15.12 -12.82 7.18
CA ALA A 290 16.41 -12.29 7.59
C ALA A 290 17.17 -11.64 6.42
N HIS A 291 18.01 -10.64 6.75
CA HIS A 291 18.98 -10.01 5.86
C HIS A 291 20.39 -10.30 6.37
N PRO A 292 20.95 -11.50 6.08
CA PRO A 292 22.18 -11.97 6.72
C PRO A 292 23.43 -11.14 6.36
N PHE A 293 23.37 -10.39 5.28
CA PHE A 293 24.51 -9.58 4.80
C PHE A 293 24.40 -8.11 5.14
N GLN A 294 23.38 -7.68 5.89
CA GLN A 294 23.30 -6.30 6.38
C GLN A 294 24.54 -5.97 7.23
N HIS A 295 25.08 -4.77 7.01
CA HIS A 295 26.24 -4.25 7.74
C HIS A 295 27.55 -5.08 7.60
N THR A 296 27.64 -5.95 6.60
CA THR A 296 28.86 -6.73 6.34
C THR A 296 29.89 -5.95 5.51
N GLY A 297 29.51 -4.80 4.96
CA GLY A 297 30.35 -3.99 4.06
C GLY A 297 30.33 -4.48 2.60
N TYR A 298 29.63 -5.55 2.30
CA TYR A 298 29.40 -6.03 0.93
C TYR A 298 28.13 -5.40 0.37
N SER A 299 28.22 -4.17 -0.11
CA SER A 299 27.07 -3.36 -0.54
C SER A 299 26.13 -4.06 -1.51
N TRP A 300 26.64 -4.89 -2.40
CA TRP A 300 25.86 -5.65 -3.36
C TRP A 300 25.05 -6.81 -2.74
N LEU A 301 25.40 -7.28 -1.53
CA LEU A 301 24.67 -8.29 -0.77
C LEU A 301 23.75 -7.72 0.30
N GLU A 302 23.88 -6.45 0.68
CA GLU A 302 23.08 -5.85 1.76
C GLU A 302 21.57 -5.92 1.49
N GLY A 303 21.18 -5.88 0.22
CA GLY A 303 19.79 -6.03 -0.19
C GLY A 303 19.30 -7.48 -0.40
N PHE A 304 20.11 -8.48 0.03
CA PHE A 304 19.70 -9.87 -0.01
C PHE A 304 18.90 -10.23 1.25
N GLY A 305 17.71 -10.78 1.05
CA GLY A 305 16.84 -11.25 2.10
C GLY A 305 16.35 -12.67 1.81
N LEU A 306 16.24 -13.49 2.83
CA LEU A 306 15.68 -14.84 2.73
C LEU A 306 14.84 -15.16 3.96
N GLY A 307 13.87 -16.03 3.78
CA GLY A 307 13.00 -16.44 4.88
C GLY A 307 12.17 -17.67 4.56
N VAL A 308 11.38 -18.03 5.54
CA VAL A 308 10.38 -19.07 5.42
C VAL A 308 9.10 -18.62 6.13
N ALA A 309 7.96 -18.92 5.49
CA ALA A 309 6.66 -18.78 6.12
C ALA A 309 5.93 -20.12 6.05
N GLY A 310 4.94 -20.29 6.92
CA GLY A 310 4.08 -21.46 6.88
C GLY A 310 2.79 -21.22 7.61
N SER A 311 1.78 -22.04 7.30
CA SER A 311 0.50 -22.03 7.99
C SER A 311 -0.02 -23.42 8.26
N PHE A 312 -0.87 -23.50 9.26
CA PHE A 312 -1.61 -24.72 9.60
C PHE A 312 -3.02 -24.35 10.07
N GLY A 313 -4.03 -25.03 9.51
CA GLY A 313 -5.43 -24.88 9.84
C GLY A 313 -6.18 -26.19 9.68
N ASN A 314 -7.45 -26.21 10.07
CA ASN A 314 -8.29 -27.40 9.95
C ASN A 314 -9.73 -26.99 9.52
N PRO A 315 -9.93 -26.47 8.29
CA PRO A 315 -11.25 -26.04 7.83
C PRO A 315 -12.28 -27.17 7.84
N ASP A 316 -13.53 -26.81 8.13
CA ASP A 316 -14.70 -27.71 8.05
C ASP A 316 -15.61 -27.28 6.90
N LYS A 317 -15.55 -28.02 5.80
CA LYS A 317 -16.36 -27.85 4.59
C LYS A 317 -16.33 -26.45 3.97
N GLN A 318 -15.16 -25.81 4.04
CA GLN A 318 -14.99 -24.50 3.43
C GLN A 318 -14.96 -24.55 1.90
N ALA A 319 -15.48 -23.51 1.27
CA ALA A 319 -15.45 -23.35 -0.17
C ALA A 319 -13.99 -23.23 -0.68
N LEU A 320 -13.74 -23.86 -1.81
CA LEU A 320 -12.44 -23.84 -2.48
C LEU A 320 -12.40 -22.76 -3.55
N LYS A 321 -11.28 -22.08 -3.63
CA LYS A 321 -11.03 -21.10 -4.69
C LYS A 321 -10.46 -21.77 -5.93
N ASN A 322 -11.07 -21.51 -7.07
CA ASN A 322 -10.55 -21.92 -8.36
C ASN A 322 -9.18 -21.28 -8.61
N GLN A 323 -8.29 -22.03 -9.29
CA GLN A 323 -7.00 -21.48 -9.69
C GLN A 323 -7.10 -20.86 -11.08
N ALA A 324 -6.56 -19.65 -11.22
CA ALA A 324 -6.60 -18.88 -12.45
C ALA A 324 -5.21 -18.53 -12.94
N THR A 325 -5.09 -18.26 -14.24
CA THR A 325 -3.86 -17.73 -14.84
C THR A 325 -3.55 -16.35 -14.29
N PRO A 326 -2.28 -15.97 -14.10
CA PRO A 326 -1.93 -14.69 -13.52
C PRO A 326 -2.51 -13.50 -14.29
N LEU A 327 -2.05 -13.28 -15.51
CA LEU A 327 -2.42 -12.09 -16.28
C LEU A 327 -3.80 -12.22 -16.93
N GLY A 328 -4.16 -13.40 -17.44
CA GLY A 328 -5.47 -13.67 -18.06
C GLY A 328 -6.63 -13.72 -17.08
N ARG A 329 -6.37 -14.16 -15.84
CA ARG A 329 -7.37 -14.47 -14.81
C ARG A 329 -8.40 -15.48 -15.28
N THR A 330 -8.00 -16.39 -16.16
CA THR A 330 -8.83 -17.46 -16.69
C THR A 330 -8.71 -18.69 -15.81
N ASN A 331 -9.82 -19.20 -15.29
CA ASN A 331 -9.81 -20.41 -14.48
C ASN A 331 -9.28 -21.62 -15.25
N TYR A 332 -8.31 -22.31 -14.68
CA TYR A 332 -7.75 -23.55 -15.26
C TYR A 332 -7.88 -24.76 -14.31
N LEU A 333 -8.08 -24.55 -13.02
CA LEU A 333 -8.51 -25.57 -12.06
C LEU A 333 -9.82 -25.09 -11.41
N ASP A 334 -10.90 -25.84 -11.66
CA ASP A 334 -12.25 -25.45 -11.25
C ASP A 334 -12.85 -26.53 -10.35
N TYR A 335 -12.90 -26.24 -9.06
CA TYR A 335 -13.46 -27.15 -8.05
C TYR A 335 -14.99 -27.32 -8.17
N ALA A 336 -15.68 -26.43 -8.90
CA ALA A 336 -17.10 -26.58 -9.23
C ALA A 336 -17.36 -27.53 -10.41
N LYS A 337 -16.31 -28.19 -10.94
CA LYS A 337 -16.42 -29.20 -12.02
C LYS A 337 -16.02 -30.59 -11.50
N PRO A 338 -16.80 -31.18 -10.58
CA PRO A 338 -16.50 -32.52 -10.06
C PRO A 338 -16.73 -33.60 -11.13
N ILE A 339 -16.06 -34.74 -10.99
CA ILE A 339 -16.31 -35.93 -11.84
C ILE A 339 -17.74 -36.42 -11.68
N THR A 340 -18.25 -36.43 -10.45
CA THR A 340 -19.67 -36.78 -10.18
C THR A 340 -20.50 -35.53 -10.32
N PRO A 341 -21.39 -35.44 -11.32
CA PRO A 341 -22.25 -34.27 -11.51
C PRO A 341 -23.01 -33.89 -10.23
N SER A 342 -23.10 -32.60 -9.95
CA SER A 342 -23.74 -32.01 -8.77
C SER A 342 -23.10 -32.33 -7.41
N ALA A 343 -21.94 -33.02 -7.36
CA ALA A 343 -21.18 -33.13 -6.13
C ALA A 343 -20.62 -31.77 -5.73
N VAL A 344 -20.52 -31.50 -4.43
CA VAL A 344 -19.92 -30.31 -3.86
C VAL A 344 -18.54 -30.67 -3.33
N THR A 345 -17.51 -29.97 -3.80
CA THR A 345 -16.12 -30.14 -3.35
C THR A 345 -15.74 -29.02 -2.40
N THR A 346 -15.27 -29.39 -1.21
CA THR A 346 -14.90 -28.44 -0.14
C THR A 346 -13.55 -28.84 0.47
N ALA A 347 -12.88 -27.87 1.10
CA ALA A 347 -11.81 -28.15 2.05
C ALA A 347 -12.41 -28.69 3.34
N ASP A 348 -11.96 -29.87 3.79
CA ASP A 348 -12.54 -30.57 4.92
C ASP A 348 -11.45 -31.40 5.63
N GLY A 349 -10.79 -30.81 6.61
CA GLY A 349 -9.68 -31.38 7.36
C GLY A 349 -8.39 -30.56 7.26
N ALA A 350 -7.30 -31.12 7.79
CA ALA A 350 -6.03 -30.41 7.93
C ALA A 350 -5.54 -29.76 6.64
N THR A 351 -5.12 -28.52 6.75
CA THR A 351 -4.47 -27.74 5.68
C THR A 351 -3.14 -27.21 6.21
N SER A 352 -2.08 -27.35 5.43
CA SER A 352 -0.77 -26.78 5.76
C SER A 352 -0.10 -26.19 4.55
N ARG A 353 0.68 -25.13 4.76
CA ARG A 353 1.45 -24.47 3.70
C ARG A 353 2.86 -24.17 4.20
N ILE A 354 3.84 -24.26 3.30
CA ILE A 354 5.21 -23.84 3.58
C ILE A 354 5.74 -23.04 2.39
N TYR A 355 6.37 -21.88 2.70
CA TYR A 355 6.86 -20.90 1.73
C TYR A 355 8.32 -20.54 2.00
N PRO A 356 9.34 -21.28 1.53
CA PRO A 356 10.68 -20.74 1.38
C PRO A 356 10.67 -19.62 0.35
N GLN A 357 11.31 -18.49 0.68
CA GLN A 357 11.24 -17.25 -0.06
C GLN A 357 12.53 -16.45 0.05
N ALA A 358 12.91 -15.78 -1.03
CA ALA A 358 14.08 -14.92 -1.04
C ALA A 358 13.93 -13.78 -2.05
N TYR A 359 14.65 -12.70 -1.81
CA TYR A 359 14.85 -11.63 -2.79
C TYR A 359 16.27 -11.07 -2.71
N TRP A 360 16.65 -10.38 -3.76
CA TRP A 360 17.90 -9.63 -3.83
C TRP A 360 17.70 -8.36 -4.65
N PHE A 361 18.07 -7.23 -4.05
CA PHE A 361 18.06 -5.92 -4.69
C PHE A 361 19.42 -5.26 -4.52
N ALA A 362 20.04 -4.84 -5.64
CA ALA A 362 21.35 -4.21 -5.64
C ALA A 362 21.47 -3.19 -6.79
N GLY A 363 21.46 -1.89 -6.45
CA GLY A 363 21.40 -0.84 -7.45
C GLY A 363 20.22 -1.05 -8.41
N PRO A 364 20.41 -1.04 -9.73
CA PRO A 364 19.32 -1.21 -10.70
C PRO A 364 18.78 -2.66 -10.81
N PHE A 365 19.44 -3.64 -10.18
CA PHE A 365 19.04 -5.04 -10.28
C PHE A 365 18.08 -5.44 -9.19
N GLY A 366 17.10 -6.29 -9.53
CA GLY A 366 16.20 -6.92 -8.59
C GLY A 366 15.91 -8.36 -9.00
N ALA A 367 15.84 -9.25 -8.02
CA ALA A 367 15.42 -10.64 -8.19
C ALA A 367 14.56 -11.06 -7.01
N MET A 368 13.55 -11.89 -7.26
CA MET A 368 12.72 -12.48 -6.22
C MET A 368 12.33 -13.91 -6.62
N GLY A 369 12.26 -14.79 -5.64
CA GLY A 369 11.79 -16.15 -5.82
C GLY A 369 11.07 -16.66 -4.59
N GLU A 370 10.06 -17.47 -4.82
CA GLU A 370 9.36 -18.21 -3.77
C GLU A 370 8.88 -19.57 -4.30
N TYR A 371 8.80 -20.50 -3.40
CA TYR A 371 8.27 -21.83 -3.65
C TYR A 371 7.21 -22.14 -2.59
N VAL A 372 6.17 -22.85 -2.93
CA VAL A 372 5.14 -23.28 -1.98
C VAL A 372 4.79 -24.75 -2.16
N VAL A 373 4.65 -25.43 -1.04
CA VAL A 373 3.92 -26.70 -0.93
C VAL A 373 2.67 -26.42 -0.09
N SER A 374 1.52 -26.67 -0.68
CA SER A 374 0.20 -26.51 -0.04
C SER A 374 -0.50 -27.84 0.00
N THR A 375 -0.63 -28.41 1.20
CA THR A 375 -1.34 -29.67 1.44
C THR A 375 -2.68 -29.38 2.07
N GLN A 376 -3.77 -29.91 1.50
CA GLN A 376 -5.09 -29.76 2.07
C GLN A 376 -5.95 -31.01 1.85
N HIS A 377 -6.84 -31.27 2.80
CA HIS A 377 -7.81 -32.35 2.68
C HIS A 377 -9.07 -31.85 2.00
N LEU A 378 -9.48 -32.54 0.94
CA LEU A 378 -10.69 -32.25 0.19
C LEU A 378 -11.74 -33.30 0.43
N SER A 379 -12.99 -32.88 0.51
CA SER A 379 -14.14 -33.80 0.47
C SER A 379 -15.05 -33.44 -0.70
N SER A 380 -15.59 -34.48 -1.33
CA SER A 380 -16.60 -34.35 -2.38
C SER A 380 -17.82 -35.17 -1.99
N THR A 381 -18.97 -34.50 -1.90
CA THR A 381 -20.22 -35.11 -1.36
C THR A 381 -21.34 -35.11 -2.38
N LEU A 382 -21.74 -36.33 -2.78
CA LEU A 382 -23.05 -36.59 -3.38
C LEU A 382 -23.43 -38.03 -3.05
N GLY A 383 -24.24 -38.24 -2.01
CA GLY A 383 -24.58 -39.57 -1.49
C GLY A 383 -23.42 -40.24 -0.76
N THR A 384 -22.32 -40.53 -1.44
CA THR A 384 -21.09 -41.10 -0.84
C THR A 384 -20.01 -40.02 -0.70
N VAL A 385 -19.46 -39.85 0.49
CA VAL A 385 -18.35 -38.92 0.72
C VAL A 385 -17.06 -39.53 0.16
N ARG A 386 -16.38 -38.79 -0.72
CA ARG A 386 -15.01 -39.11 -1.16
C ARG A 386 -14.05 -38.08 -0.54
N LYS A 387 -13.01 -38.57 0.10
CA LYS A 387 -11.94 -37.74 0.67
C LYS A 387 -10.64 -38.00 -0.06
N VAL A 388 -9.91 -36.93 -0.36
CA VAL A 388 -8.56 -36.98 -0.95
C VAL A 388 -7.66 -35.96 -0.25
N THR A 389 -6.37 -36.27 -0.23
CA THR A 389 -5.34 -35.28 0.15
C THR A 389 -4.80 -34.67 -1.13
N GLN A 390 -4.77 -33.37 -1.20
CA GLN A 390 -4.21 -32.61 -2.33
C GLN A 390 -2.93 -31.93 -1.87
N GLU A 391 -1.81 -32.17 -2.56
CA GLU A 391 -0.53 -31.49 -2.34
C GLU A 391 -0.15 -30.69 -3.60
N ASN A 392 -0.60 -29.46 -3.69
CA ASN A 392 -0.24 -28.57 -4.79
C ASN A 392 1.12 -27.92 -4.54
N LYS A 393 1.90 -27.76 -5.61
CA LYS A 393 3.21 -27.10 -5.59
C LYS A 393 3.21 -25.94 -6.57
N ALA A 394 3.73 -24.80 -6.15
CA ALA A 394 3.97 -23.70 -7.07
C ALA A 394 5.28 -22.99 -6.76
N TRP A 395 5.86 -22.39 -7.79
CA TRP A 395 7.07 -21.61 -7.64
C TRP A 395 7.15 -20.50 -8.68
N GLN A 396 7.96 -19.51 -8.35
CA GLN A 396 8.32 -18.45 -9.29
C GLN A 396 9.75 -17.99 -9.08
N ILE A 397 10.31 -17.50 -10.16
CA ILE A 397 11.50 -16.65 -10.15
C ILE A 397 11.26 -15.46 -11.07
N LEU A 398 11.59 -14.28 -10.59
CA LEU A 398 11.58 -13.06 -11.38
C LEU A 398 12.93 -12.35 -11.29
N GLY A 399 13.26 -11.67 -12.38
CA GLY A 399 14.37 -10.74 -12.45
C GLY A 399 13.91 -9.42 -13.03
N SER A 400 14.48 -8.31 -12.59
CA SER A 400 14.17 -6.97 -13.09
C SER A 400 15.42 -6.10 -13.14
N TYR A 401 15.43 -5.15 -14.06
CA TYR A 401 16.54 -4.24 -14.29
C TYR A 401 16.01 -2.84 -14.60
N VAL A 402 16.46 -1.84 -13.88
CA VAL A 402 16.13 -0.44 -14.13
C VAL A 402 17.12 0.13 -15.14
N VAL A 403 16.67 0.25 -16.39
CA VAL A 403 17.51 0.63 -17.55
C VAL A 403 18.08 2.05 -17.39
N THR A 404 17.35 2.92 -16.72
CA THR A 404 17.72 4.31 -16.46
C THR A 404 18.67 4.50 -15.28
N GLY A 405 18.92 3.42 -14.51
CA GLY A 405 19.99 3.37 -13.50
C GLY A 405 19.57 3.70 -12.07
N GLU A 406 18.28 3.91 -11.80
CA GLU A 406 17.75 4.09 -10.46
C GLU A 406 17.83 2.81 -9.63
N ASP A 407 17.78 2.96 -8.31
CA ASP A 407 17.73 1.83 -7.41
C ASP A 407 16.42 1.04 -7.56
N ASN A 408 16.56 -0.25 -7.73
CA ASN A 408 15.47 -1.21 -7.66
C ASN A 408 15.26 -1.65 -6.22
N THR A 409 14.02 -1.66 -5.74
CA THR A 409 13.71 -2.05 -4.37
C THR A 409 12.45 -2.91 -4.27
N PHE A 410 12.26 -3.58 -3.14
CA PHE A 410 11.03 -4.33 -2.86
C PHE A 410 9.77 -3.43 -2.89
N SER A 411 9.92 -2.15 -2.59
CA SER A 411 8.85 -1.15 -2.63
C SER A 411 8.76 -0.38 -3.96
N GLY A 412 9.33 -0.93 -5.04
CA GLY A 412 9.30 -0.34 -6.38
C GLY A 412 10.49 0.56 -6.69
N VAL A 413 10.36 1.37 -7.73
CA VAL A 413 11.40 2.27 -8.27
C VAL A 413 10.94 3.71 -8.12
N LYS A 414 11.85 4.59 -7.69
CA LYS A 414 11.61 6.04 -7.65
C LYS A 414 12.51 6.72 -8.68
N PRO A 415 11.96 7.44 -9.66
CA PRO A 415 12.76 8.18 -10.64
C PRO A 415 13.68 9.21 -9.97
N ILE A 416 14.94 9.26 -10.39
CA ILE A 416 15.87 10.34 -9.99
C ILE A 416 15.37 11.69 -10.54
N ARG A 417 14.77 11.65 -11.74
CA ARG A 417 14.17 12.82 -12.40
C ARG A 417 12.78 12.44 -12.89
N ASN A 418 11.80 13.22 -12.48
CA ASN A 418 10.42 13.04 -12.97
C ASN A 418 10.35 13.28 -14.48
N PHE A 419 9.43 12.59 -15.15
CA PHE A 419 9.14 12.79 -16.56
C PHE A 419 8.82 14.25 -16.87
N ASP A 420 9.63 14.87 -17.71
CA ASP A 420 9.48 16.23 -18.21
C ASP A 420 10.08 16.26 -19.62
N PRO A 421 9.28 16.04 -20.68
CA PRO A 421 9.78 15.96 -22.05
C PRO A 421 10.40 17.29 -22.53
N LEU A 422 10.00 18.43 -21.95
CA LEU A 422 10.56 19.73 -22.31
C LEU A 422 12.00 19.89 -21.79
N LYS A 423 12.37 19.14 -20.75
CA LYS A 423 13.74 19.09 -20.19
C LYS A 423 14.50 17.83 -20.61
N GLY A 424 13.92 16.99 -21.46
CA GLY A 424 14.51 15.72 -21.88
C GLY A 424 14.55 14.66 -20.78
N ASN A 425 13.76 14.79 -19.72
CA ASN A 425 13.69 13.80 -18.64
C ASN A 425 12.61 12.75 -18.96
N TRP A 426 12.97 11.48 -18.90
CA TRP A 426 12.09 10.37 -19.27
C TRP A 426 11.48 9.61 -18.07
N GLY A 427 11.76 10.04 -16.82
CA GLY A 427 11.43 9.26 -15.64
C GLY A 427 12.34 8.03 -15.54
N ALA A 428 11.84 6.94 -14.96
CA ALA A 428 12.57 5.68 -14.84
C ALA A 428 11.91 4.56 -15.66
N LEU A 429 12.71 3.70 -16.28
CA LEU A 429 12.25 2.54 -17.05
C LEU A 429 12.83 1.26 -16.44
N GLN A 430 11.95 0.35 -16.02
CA GLN A 430 12.31 -0.98 -15.53
C GLN A 430 11.81 -2.03 -16.52
N LEU A 431 12.66 -2.99 -16.87
CA LEU A 431 12.30 -4.20 -17.60
C LEU A 431 12.33 -5.39 -16.64
N ALA A 432 11.43 -6.34 -16.84
CA ALA A 432 11.33 -7.51 -15.98
C ALA A 432 10.96 -8.77 -16.77
N ALA A 433 11.40 -9.91 -16.26
CA ALA A 433 11.02 -11.23 -16.75
C ALA A 433 10.70 -12.14 -15.56
N ARG A 434 9.67 -12.98 -15.72
CA ARG A 434 9.24 -13.94 -14.71
C ARG A 434 8.91 -15.28 -15.34
N TYR A 435 9.29 -16.35 -14.66
CA TYR A 435 8.76 -17.69 -14.90
C TYR A 435 8.07 -18.20 -13.64
N SER A 436 6.90 -18.82 -13.82
CA SER A 436 6.10 -19.35 -12.72
C SER A 436 5.37 -20.61 -13.15
N GLU A 437 5.26 -21.54 -12.21
CA GLU A 437 4.60 -22.84 -12.44
C GLU A 437 3.73 -23.22 -11.23
N LEU A 438 2.57 -23.84 -11.50
CA LEU A 438 1.76 -24.52 -10.52
C LEU A 438 1.49 -25.96 -10.98
N ASP A 439 1.79 -26.90 -10.12
CA ASP A 439 1.57 -28.33 -10.26
C ASP A 439 0.44 -28.78 -9.33
N VAL A 440 -0.64 -29.27 -9.91
CA VAL A 440 -1.81 -29.75 -9.17
C VAL A 440 -1.65 -31.22 -8.89
N ASP A 441 -1.85 -31.63 -7.64
CA ASP A 441 -1.79 -33.02 -7.23
C ASP A 441 -2.75 -33.91 -8.04
N ASN A 442 -2.25 -35.02 -8.55
CA ASN A 442 -3.03 -35.97 -9.33
C ASN A 442 -4.22 -36.56 -8.54
N ASP A 443 -4.11 -36.66 -7.24
CA ASP A 443 -5.20 -37.16 -6.38
C ASP A 443 -6.45 -36.26 -6.44
N THR A 444 -6.28 -34.97 -6.77
CA THR A 444 -7.36 -34.04 -7.03
C THR A 444 -8.31 -34.56 -8.11
N PHE A 445 -7.77 -35.20 -9.14
CA PHE A 445 -8.54 -35.69 -10.29
C PHE A 445 -9.27 -37.03 -10.03
N LYS A 446 -9.21 -37.51 -8.80
CA LYS A 446 -10.15 -38.56 -8.33
C LYS A 446 -11.54 -37.99 -8.04
N ILE A 447 -11.65 -36.65 -7.85
CA ILE A 447 -12.91 -35.95 -7.52
C ILE A 447 -13.25 -34.83 -8.49
N ILE A 448 -12.27 -34.20 -9.14
CA ILE A 448 -12.42 -33.12 -10.13
C ILE A 448 -12.22 -33.68 -11.54
N ASP A 449 -13.01 -33.18 -12.50
CA ASP A 449 -12.95 -33.63 -13.90
C ASP A 449 -11.68 -33.10 -14.61
N PRO A 450 -10.73 -34.00 -14.99
CA PRO A 450 -9.51 -33.61 -15.65
C PRO A 450 -9.71 -33.09 -17.09
N SER A 451 -10.89 -33.29 -17.69
CA SER A 451 -11.22 -32.69 -18.99
C SER A 451 -11.68 -31.21 -18.87
N LYS A 452 -11.80 -30.71 -17.66
CA LYS A 452 -12.23 -29.32 -17.37
C LYS A 452 -11.21 -28.57 -16.53
N SER A 453 -10.25 -29.29 -15.97
CA SER A 453 -9.25 -28.72 -15.06
C SER A 453 -7.87 -29.23 -15.42
N ALA A 454 -6.90 -28.30 -15.62
CA ALA A 454 -5.53 -28.65 -15.95
C ALA A 454 -4.78 -29.18 -14.72
N THR A 455 -3.89 -30.14 -14.97
CA THR A 455 -3.00 -30.71 -13.95
C THR A 455 -1.79 -29.84 -13.67
N LYS A 456 -1.41 -28.98 -14.63
CA LYS A 456 -0.27 -28.09 -14.53
C LYS A 456 -0.49 -26.84 -15.37
N ALA A 457 -0.04 -25.69 -14.85
CA ALA A 457 0.04 -24.44 -15.58
C ALA A 457 1.46 -23.86 -15.45
N ARG A 458 2.02 -23.39 -16.57
CA ARG A 458 3.33 -22.75 -16.65
C ARG A 458 3.20 -21.43 -17.39
N ALA A 459 3.68 -20.36 -16.75
CA ALA A 459 3.64 -19.02 -17.30
C ALA A 459 5.04 -18.43 -17.41
N TRP A 460 5.33 -17.79 -18.51
CA TRP A 460 6.41 -16.82 -18.60
C TRP A 460 5.83 -15.45 -18.91
N THR A 461 6.33 -14.44 -18.23
CA THR A 461 5.83 -13.06 -18.31
C THR A 461 6.98 -12.12 -18.58
N LEU A 462 6.82 -11.21 -19.55
CA LEU A 462 7.73 -10.08 -19.78
C LEU A 462 7.00 -8.80 -19.41
N GLY A 463 7.67 -7.92 -18.68
CA GLY A 463 7.09 -6.67 -18.18
C GLY A 463 7.98 -5.46 -18.47
N ALA A 464 7.34 -4.32 -18.70
CA ALA A 464 7.96 -3.02 -18.79
C ALA A 464 7.19 -2.03 -17.90
N ASN A 465 7.89 -1.37 -16.99
CA ASN A 465 7.33 -0.39 -16.09
C ASN A 465 7.96 0.97 -16.35
N TRP A 466 7.16 1.93 -16.74
CA TRP A 466 7.58 3.31 -16.94
C TRP A 466 7.07 4.18 -15.81
N PHE A 467 7.97 4.52 -14.90
CA PHE A 467 7.71 5.40 -13.77
C PHE A 467 7.87 6.85 -14.23
N LEU A 468 6.76 7.54 -14.43
CA LEU A 468 6.76 8.95 -14.84
C LEU A 468 7.25 9.85 -13.70
N ASN A 469 6.82 9.52 -12.49
CA ASN A 469 7.25 10.12 -11.21
C ASN A 469 6.95 9.12 -10.08
N SER A 470 7.12 9.52 -8.83
CA SER A 470 6.84 8.66 -7.67
C SER A 470 5.38 8.22 -7.55
N ASN A 471 4.46 8.87 -8.25
CA ASN A 471 3.01 8.70 -8.12
C ASN A 471 2.36 8.07 -9.36
N ALA A 472 2.91 8.30 -10.56
CA ALA A 472 2.33 7.90 -11.83
C ALA A 472 3.20 6.88 -12.55
N ILE A 473 2.61 5.72 -12.88
CA ILE A 473 3.28 4.60 -13.53
C ILE A 473 2.43 4.09 -14.68
N ILE A 474 3.08 3.80 -15.81
CA ILE A 474 2.50 3.03 -16.93
C ILE A 474 3.19 1.69 -16.96
N ARG A 475 2.43 0.61 -17.01
CA ARG A 475 2.94 -0.77 -17.07
C ARG A 475 2.40 -1.47 -18.29
N ALA A 476 3.20 -2.37 -18.82
CA ALA A 476 2.81 -3.26 -19.91
C ALA A 476 3.42 -4.64 -19.69
N ASP A 477 2.58 -5.66 -19.65
CA ASP A 477 2.99 -7.05 -19.46
C ASP A 477 2.48 -7.89 -20.64
N TYR A 478 3.32 -8.83 -21.07
CA TYR A 478 2.93 -9.92 -21.96
C TYR A 478 3.16 -11.25 -21.24
N GLU A 479 2.16 -12.12 -21.24
CA GLU A 479 2.22 -13.43 -20.61
C GLU A 479 1.79 -14.52 -21.58
N ASN A 480 2.51 -15.63 -21.56
CA ASN A 480 2.12 -16.87 -22.24
C ASN A 480 2.01 -17.97 -21.18
N VAL A 481 0.84 -18.62 -21.11
CA VAL A 481 0.58 -19.73 -20.22
C VAL A 481 0.34 -21.00 -21.02
N SER A 482 1.08 -22.05 -20.70
CA SER A 482 0.88 -23.41 -21.21
C SER A 482 0.31 -24.32 -20.14
N PHE A 483 -0.49 -25.28 -20.55
CA PHE A 483 -1.22 -26.18 -19.66
C PHE A 483 -0.89 -27.64 -19.96
N SER A 484 -1.06 -28.50 -18.95
CA SER A 484 -1.13 -29.94 -19.13
C SER A 484 -2.54 -30.41 -18.72
N GLY A 485 -3.26 -31.09 -19.59
CA GLY A 485 -4.66 -31.45 -19.37
C GLY A 485 -5.63 -30.27 -19.47
N GLY A 486 -6.80 -30.41 -18.90
CA GLY A 486 -7.81 -29.34 -18.78
C GLY A 486 -8.67 -29.16 -20.04
N ALA A 487 -8.54 -29.98 -21.05
CA ALA A 487 -9.43 -30.08 -22.18
C ALA A 487 -9.74 -31.55 -22.49
N GLY A 488 -10.71 -31.79 -23.34
CA GLY A 488 -11.10 -33.13 -23.76
C GLY A 488 -12.60 -33.34 -23.82
N THR A 489 -13.02 -34.54 -24.21
CA THR A 489 -14.42 -34.91 -24.36
C THR A 489 -15.01 -35.64 -23.15
N SER A 490 -14.16 -36.16 -22.29
CA SER A 490 -14.53 -36.83 -21.02
C SER A 490 -13.32 -36.96 -20.09
N SER A 491 -13.55 -37.35 -18.84
CA SER A 491 -12.49 -37.60 -17.84
C SER A 491 -11.49 -38.71 -18.25
N THR A 492 -11.81 -39.53 -19.26
CA THR A 492 -10.94 -40.58 -19.80
C THR A 492 -10.29 -40.20 -21.14
N ARG A 493 -10.71 -39.08 -21.76
CA ARG A 493 -10.17 -38.57 -23.02
C ARG A 493 -9.73 -37.12 -22.81
N VAL A 494 -8.68 -36.96 -22.05
CA VAL A 494 -8.09 -35.68 -21.69
C VAL A 494 -7.05 -35.28 -22.72
N THR A 495 -7.07 -34.01 -23.10
CA THR A 495 -6.06 -33.33 -23.93
C THR A 495 -5.60 -32.05 -23.23
N ASP A 496 -4.48 -31.53 -23.67
CA ASP A 496 -4.02 -30.22 -23.18
C ASP A 496 -4.93 -29.11 -23.71
N ARG A 497 -5.32 -28.19 -22.82
CA ARG A 497 -5.98 -26.98 -23.28
C ARG A 497 -5.00 -26.09 -24.04
N PRO A 498 -5.50 -25.31 -25.03
CA PRO A 498 -4.66 -24.38 -25.76
C PRO A 498 -3.94 -23.38 -24.83
N ASN A 499 -2.74 -22.98 -25.23
CA ASN A 499 -2.00 -21.93 -24.55
C ASN A 499 -2.87 -20.65 -24.45
N GLU A 500 -2.59 -19.86 -23.46
CA GLU A 500 -3.18 -18.54 -23.28
C GLU A 500 -2.10 -17.48 -23.47
N GLN A 501 -2.37 -16.51 -24.35
CA GLN A 501 -1.48 -15.38 -24.59
C GLN A 501 -2.23 -14.09 -24.30
N VAL A 502 -1.70 -13.29 -23.39
CA VAL A 502 -2.34 -12.07 -22.92
C VAL A 502 -1.34 -10.92 -22.96
N PHE A 503 -1.77 -9.81 -23.53
CA PHE A 503 -1.10 -8.53 -23.37
C PHE A 503 -1.97 -7.64 -22.47
N ALA A 504 -1.39 -7.06 -21.44
CA ALA A 504 -2.11 -6.15 -20.58
C ALA A 504 -1.31 -4.88 -20.29
N THR A 505 -2.03 -3.79 -20.14
CA THR A 505 -1.48 -2.50 -19.74
C THR A 505 -2.18 -1.99 -18.51
N ARG A 506 -1.45 -1.23 -17.67
CA ARG A 506 -2.00 -0.55 -16.51
C ARG A 506 -1.53 0.89 -16.48
N PHE A 507 -2.46 1.80 -16.31
CA PHE A 507 -2.18 3.14 -15.82
C PHE A 507 -2.47 3.19 -14.34
N GLN A 508 -1.49 3.66 -13.56
CA GLN A 508 -1.58 3.77 -12.11
C GLN A 508 -1.25 5.19 -11.67
N LEU A 509 -2.10 5.73 -10.81
CA LEU A 509 -1.82 6.94 -10.02
C LEU A 509 -1.96 6.58 -8.55
N SER A 510 -0.93 6.88 -7.74
CA SER A 510 -0.97 6.72 -6.29
C SER A 510 -0.43 7.98 -5.59
N PHE A 511 -0.98 8.38 -4.47
CA PHE A 511 -0.62 9.57 -3.73
C PHE A 511 -0.76 9.39 -2.22
#